data_550b3f4eb04bffd9482a23f5db390a9a
#
_entry.id   550b3f4eb04bffd9482a23f5db390a9a
#
_cell.length_a   1.000
_cell.length_b   1.000
_cell.length_c   1.000
_cell.angle_alpha   90.00
_cell.angle_beta   90.00
_cell.angle_gamma   90.00
#
_symmetry.space_group_name_H-M   'P 1'
#
loop_
_entity.id
_entity.type
_entity.pdbx_description
1 polymer ?
#
loop_
_entity_poly.entity_id
_entity_poly.type
_entity_poly.pdbx_seq_one_letter_code
_entity_poly.pdbx_strand_id
1 'polypeptide(L)'
;MRPISSEFLSGLHIRPSHRIIAVVGSGGKTSLIWRLAEELVQAGKKVAVTTTTHMAIEKERPFALNGEGAAALILKHGYVLAASIDIQKKKLSSLPCEKLKKLSELCDVLLIEADGARKKPFKIPMEWEPVIPDFTDLVIAVCGLDSLGKSIKEAAYCPMETALFLGKKETDIICPQDMIKAVSSRDGLLKGVEEREYRVYLNKTDTVKEEEMLDKLREELFDMGIQFFCGSLRKKKKNTALIMLAAGNSRRFGANKLLYEINGVPMYERTLSCLLKVQEEVLKATGTFCPVTVVTQYQEIGEAAEKKGANVCYNPHPEEGISSSLKIGLKENKETDACLFTVSDQPWLTWESVRGLLEIFWESEQGMACMQNGEKKGNPCVFSKKYYKELFSLTGDVGGKQILNAHPTDIVVYQTKGERELEDIDYMDEREIKKRGEGH
;
A
#
# COMPACT_ATOMS: atom_id res chain seq x y z
N MET A 1 11.42 19.48 5.81
CA MET A 1 10.99 18.61 4.69
C MET A 1 12.12 17.65 4.36
N ARG A 2 11.96 16.34 4.56
CA ARG A 2 12.90 15.36 3.99
C ARG A 2 12.64 15.32 2.49
N PRO A 3 13.68 15.30 1.61
CA PRO A 3 13.45 15.07 0.19
C PRO A 3 12.79 13.69 0.05
N ILE A 4 11.59 13.64 -0.51
CA ILE A 4 10.99 12.38 -0.94
C ILE A 4 11.89 11.87 -2.06
N SER A 5 12.28 10.62 -1.97
CA SER A 5 13.16 10.01 -2.96
C SER A 5 12.52 10.12 -4.34
N SER A 6 13.20 10.76 -5.28
CA SER A 6 12.86 10.78 -6.71
C SER A 6 13.14 9.40 -7.33
N GLU A 7 12.62 8.35 -6.71
CA GLU A 7 12.91 6.95 -7.02
C GLU A 7 12.58 6.60 -8.48
N PHE A 8 11.40 7.02 -8.94
CA PHE A 8 10.94 6.69 -10.29
C PHE A 8 11.57 7.61 -11.33
N LEU A 9 11.75 8.90 -11.02
CA LEU A 9 12.47 9.82 -11.92
C LEU A 9 13.92 9.37 -12.12
N SER A 10 14.59 8.96 -11.05
CA SER A 10 15.97 8.46 -11.08
C SER A 10 16.06 7.09 -11.74
N GLY A 11 15.22 6.13 -11.32
CA GLY A 11 15.23 4.75 -11.85
C GLY A 11 14.92 4.68 -13.34
N LEU A 12 14.02 5.53 -13.84
CA LEU A 12 13.70 5.65 -15.26
C LEU A 12 14.63 6.62 -16.03
N HIS A 13 15.65 7.17 -15.37
CA HIS A 13 16.57 8.15 -15.95
C HIS A 13 15.84 9.31 -16.65
N ILE A 14 14.79 9.85 -16.01
CA ILE A 14 14.04 10.99 -16.53
C ILE A 14 14.87 12.26 -16.35
N ARG A 15 15.17 12.92 -17.48
CA ARG A 15 16.01 14.12 -17.54
C ARG A 15 15.17 15.39 -17.74
N PRO A 16 15.67 16.57 -17.42
CA PRO A 16 14.99 17.84 -17.66
C PRO A 16 14.57 18.08 -19.12
N SER A 17 15.25 17.43 -20.08
CA SER A 17 14.92 17.47 -21.50
C SER A 17 13.64 16.67 -21.84
N HIS A 18 13.22 15.72 -21.01
CA HIS A 18 12.02 14.92 -21.23
C HIS A 18 10.79 15.68 -20.76
N ARG A 19 10.32 16.60 -21.60
CA ARG A 19 9.15 17.41 -21.28
C ARG A 19 7.83 16.73 -21.61
N ILE A 20 7.82 15.86 -22.61
CA ILE A 20 6.60 15.19 -23.08
C ILE A 20 6.84 13.69 -23.06
N ILE A 21 6.15 13.02 -22.10
CA ILE A 21 6.38 11.61 -21.79
C ILE A 21 5.10 10.83 -22.07
N ALA A 22 5.17 9.90 -23.01
CA ALA A 22 4.09 8.97 -23.30
C ALA A 22 4.29 7.64 -22.55
N VAL A 23 3.24 7.12 -21.93
CA VAL A 23 3.24 5.85 -21.22
C VAL A 23 2.35 4.86 -21.95
N VAL A 24 2.93 3.73 -22.34
CA VAL A 24 2.29 2.64 -23.13
C VAL A 24 2.35 1.31 -22.38
N GLY A 25 1.68 0.27 -22.91
CA GLY A 25 1.71 -1.09 -22.36
C GLY A 25 0.63 -1.35 -21.31
N SER A 26 0.94 -2.12 -20.28
CA SER A 26 -0.06 -2.59 -19.29
C SER A 26 0.53 -2.90 -17.92
N GLY A 27 -0.36 -3.15 -16.94
CA GLY A 27 0.09 -3.54 -15.61
C GLY A 27 0.47 -2.37 -14.69
N GLY A 28 -0.04 -1.14 -14.93
CA GLY A 28 0.13 -0.03 -14.00
C GLY A 28 0.45 1.34 -14.59
N LYS A 29 0.12 1.60 -15.87
CA LYS A 29 0.37 2.89 -16.54
C LYS A 29 -0.16 4.10 -15.76
N THR A 30 -1.47 4.12 -15.49
CA THR A 30 -2.11 5.23 -14.77
C THR A 30 -1.45 5.48 -13.41
N SER A 31 -1.12 4.41 -12.68
CA SER A 31 -0.41 4.52 -11.39
C SER A 31 1.00 5.07 -11.55
N LEU A 32 1.73 4.68 -12.61
CA LEU A 32 3.06 5.23 -12.91
C LEU A 32 2.98 6.72 -13.25
N ILE A 33 2.02 7.11 -14.09
CA ILE A 33 1.79 8.51 -14.48
C ILE A 33 1.58 9.37 -13.24
N TRP A 34 0.73 8.94 -12.31
CA TRP A 34 0.48 9.69 -11.07
C TRP A 34 1.70 9.71 -10.14
N ARG A 35 2.44 8.62 -10.05
CA ARG A 35 3.68 8.59 -9.27
C ARG A 35 4.71 9.56 -9.84
N LEU A 36 4.90 9.59 -11.15
CA LEU A 36 5.79 10.55 -11.81
C LEU A 36 5.30 12.00 -11.61
N ALA A 37 3.99 12.24 -11.73
CA ALA A 37 3.41 13.56 -11.50
C ALA A 37 3.69 14.04 -10.06
N GLU A 38 3.51 13.18 -9.06
CA GLU A 38 3.80 13.50 -7.65
C GLU A 38 5.29 13.84 -7.44
N GLU A 39 6.22 13.03 -7.95
CA GLU A 39 7.65 13.28 -7.83
C GLU A 39 8.08 14.58 -8.55
N LEU A 40 7.53 14.85 -9.74
CA LEU A 40 7.79 16.07 -10.51
C LEU A 40 7.27 17.32 -9.80
N VAL A 41 6.05 17.29 -9.26
CA VAL A 41 5.48 18.42 -8.48
C VAL A 41 6.31 18.70 -7.23
N GLN A 42 6.77 17.66 -6.55
CA GLN A 42 7.67 17.80 -5.39
C GLN A 42 9.04 18.38 -5.77
N ALA A 43 9.50 18.12 -6.99
CA ALA A 43 10.68 18.74 -7.57
C ALA A 43 10.42 20.19 -8.09
N GLY A 44 9.24 20.76 -7.80
CA GLY A 44 8.86 22.11 -8.18
C GLY A 44 8.43 22.29 -9.64
N LYS A 45 8.14 21.19 -10.36
CA LYS A 45 7.70 21.23 -11.75
C LYS A 45 6.17 21.40 -11.86
N LYS A 46 5.73 22.12 -12.87
CA LYS A 46 4.34 22.23 -13.29
C LYS A 46 4.00 21.04 -14.19
N VAL A 47 3.01 20.23 -13.82
CA VAL A 47 2.69 18.98 -14.51
C VAL A 47 1.29 18.99 -15.08
N ALA A 48 1.14 18.53 -16.33
CA ALA A 48 -0.14 18.19 -16.89
C ALA A 48 -0.21 16.68 -17.17
N VAL A 49 -1.36 16.08 -16.91
CA VAL A 49 -1.66 14.68 -17.22
C VAL A 49 -2.80 14.64 -18.22
N THR A 50 -2.71 13.77 -19.22
CA THR A 50 -3.73 13.59 -20.24
C THR A 50 -3.75 12.17 -20.79
N THR A 51 -4.67 11.91 -21.73
CA THR A 51 -4.72 10.66 -22.49
C THR A 51 -4.95 10.93 -23.96
N THR A 52 -4.39 10.09 -24.82
CA THR A 52 -4.71 10.06 -26.26
C THR A 52 -5.71 8.96 -26.64
N THR A 53 -6.14 8.18 -25.64
CA THR A 53 -7.15 7.12 -25.80
C THR A 53 -8.29 7.29 -24.80
N HIS A 54 -8.48 6.36 -23.87
CA HIS A 54 -9.50 6.43 -22.84
C HIS A 54 -8.90 6.12 -21.46
N MET A 55 -9.17 7.00 -20.48
CA MET A 55 -8.75 6.84 -19.10
C MET A 55 -9.98 6.78 -18.17
N ALA A 56 -9.86 6.19 -17.00
CA ALA A 56 -10.90 6.24 -15.97
C ALA A 56 -11.08 7.67 -15.43
N ILE A 57 -12.32 8.02 -15.04
CA ILE A 57 -12.61 9.32 -14.40
C ILE A 57 -12.13 9.23 -12.94
N GLU A 58 -11.25 10.15 -12.55
CA GLU A 58 -10.77 10.30 -11.17
C GLU A 58 -11.37 11.55 -10.54
N LYS A 59 -12.31 11.36 -9.60
CA LYS A 59 -13.13 12.45 -9.06
C LYS A 59 -12.39 13.43 -8.13
N GLU A 60 -11.27 13.02 -7.57
CA GLU A 60 -10.56 13.77 -6.52
C GLU A 60 -9.41 14.64 -7.04
N ARG A 61 -9.14 14.62 -8.33
CA ARG A 61 -8.01 15.35 -8.92
C ARG A 61 -8.43 16.65 -9.58
N PRO A 62 -7.57 17.72 -9.57
CA PRO A 62 -7.81 18.94 -10.32
C PRO A 62 -8.04 18.60 -11.80
N PHE A 63 -9.24 18.88 -12.32
CA PHE A 63 -9.65 18.46 -13.65
C PHE A 63 -10.02 19.67 -14.53
N ALA A 64 -9.40 19.73 -15.71
CA ALA A 64 -9.68 20.71 -16.75
C ALA A 64 -10.43 20.05 -17.93
N LEU A 65 -11.75 20.23 -17.99
CA LEU A 65 -12.55 19.72 -19.10
C LEU A 65 -12.13 20.41 -20.40
N ASN A 66 -11.81 19.62 -21.43
CA ASN A 66 -11.32 20.10 -22.72
C ASN A 66 -10.08 21.01 -22.63
N GLY A 67 -9.34 20.96 -21.52
CA GLY A 67 -8.18 21.81 -21.26
C GLY A 67 -8.51 23.22 -20.74
N GLU A 68 -9.78 23.53 -20.55
CA GLU A 68 -10.21 24.85 -20.08
C GLU A 68 -9.82 25.07 -18.61
N GLY A 69 -9.22 26.24 -18.30
CA GLY A 69 -8.76 26.57 -16.97
C GLY A 69 -7.51 25.80 -16.48
N ALA A 70 -6.86 25.01 -17.33
CA ALA A 70 -5.68 24.20 -16.96
C ALA A 70 -4.58 25.04 -16.32
N ALA A 71 -4.25 26.21 -16.87
CA ALA A 71 -3.21 27.11 -16.33
C ALA A 71 -3.49 27.52 -14.87
N ALA A 72 -4.73 27.89 -14.55
CA ALA A 72 -5.14 28.27 -13.20
C ALA A 72 -5.02 27.08 -12.21
N LEU A 73 -5.42 25.86 -12.63
CA LEU A 73 -5.31 24.67 -11.83
C LEU A 73 -3.85 24.26 -11.57
N ILE A 74 -2.99 24.36 -12.60
CA ILE A 74 -1.56 24.11 -12.45
C ILE A 74 -0.92 25.10 -11.45
N LEU A 75 -1.26 26.40 -11.56
CA LEU A 75 -0.75 27.40 -10.62
C LEU A 75 -1.19 27.14 -9.18
N LYS A 76 -2.42 26.65 -8.99
CA LYS A 76 -2.99 26.39 -7.67
C LYS A 76 -2.51 25.09 -7.03
N HIS A 77 -2.36 24.02 -7.82
CA HIS A 77 -2.12 22.65 -7.33
C HIS A 77 -0.78 22.05 -7.75
N GLY A 78 -0.03 22.73 -8.62
CA GLY A 78 1.21 22.20 -9.23
C GLY A 78 0.96 21.24 -10.39
N TYR A 79 -0.27 20.70 -10.52
CA TYR A 79 -0.64 19.77 -11.59
C TYR A 79 -2.12 19.91 -12.00
N VAL A 80 -2.47 19.31 -13.16
CA VAL A 80 -3.84 19.21 -13.68
C VAL A 80 -4.02 17.90 -14.47
N LEU A 81 -5.19 17.30 -14.38
CA LEU A 81 -5.68 16.31 -15.34
C LEU A 81 -6.52 17.02 -16.40
N ALA A 82 -6.13 16.97 -17.67
CA ALA A 82 -6.84 17.64 -18.76
C ALA A 82 -7.26 16.62 -19.82
N ALA A 83 -8.57 16.51 -20.06
CA ALA A 83 -9.13 15.56 -21.03
C ALA A 83 -10.52 16.00 -21.48
N SER A 84 -11.03 15.40 -22.57
CA SER A 84 -12.45 15.43 -22.92
C SER A 84 -13.19 14.30 -22.18
N ILE A 85 -14.53 14.30 -22.24
CA ILE A 85 -15.36 13.24 -21.65
C ILE A 85 -16.10 12.50 -22.77
N ASP A 86 -15.90 11.20 -22.86
CA ASP A 86 -16.76 10.29 -23.63
C ASP A 86 -17.96 9.89 -22.75
N ILE A 87 -19.10 10.53 -22.99
CA ILE A 87 -20.33 10.33 -22.22
C ILE A 87 -20.86 8.90 -22.38
N GLN A 88 -20.75 8.33 -23.58
CA GLN A 88 -21.25 6.98 -23.88
C GLN A 88 -20.45 5.92 -23.12
N LYS A 89 -19.14 6.06 -23.09
CA LYS A 89 -18.25 5.11 -22.39
C LYS A 89 -18.06 5.44 -20.90
N LYS A 90 -18.55 6.60 -20.44
CA LYS A 90 -18.33 7.11 -19.07
C LYS A 90 -16.83 7.16 -18.72
N LYS A 91 -16.01 7.65 -19.64
CA LYS A 91 -14.53 7.71 -19.51
C LYS A 91 -14.01 9.07 -19.97
N LEU A 92 -12.78 9.37 -19.57
CA LEU A 92 -12.02 10.45 -20.19
C LEU A 92 -11.56 10.00 -21.57
N SER A 93 -11.46 10.96 -22.49
CA SER A 93 -11.01 10.75 -23.86
C SER A 93 -9.99 11.83 -24.27
N SER A 94 -9.31 11.60 -25.39
CA SER A 94 -8.28 12.48 -25.93
C SER A 94 -8.78 13.92 -26.12
N LEU A 95 -7.86 14.86 -25.90
CA LEU A 95 -7.97 16.21 -26.42
C LEU A 95 -7.61 16.25 -27.92
N PRO A 96 -8.14 17.20 -28.71
CA PRO A 96 -7.63 17.48 -30.06
C PRO A 96 -6.14 17.83 -30.04
N CYS A 97 -5.40 17.48 -31.10
CA CYS A 97 -3.93 17.65 -31.18
C CYS A 97 -3.48 19.09 -30.87
N GLU A 98 -4.19 20.09 -31.39
CA GLU A 98 -3.90 21.52 -31.11
C GLU A 98 -4.03 21.87 -29.61
N LYS A 99 -5.03 21.30 -28.93
CA LYS A 99 -5.20 21.49 -27.48
C LYS A 99 -4.14 20.77 -26.67
N LEU A 100 -3.67 19.60 -27.14
CA LEU A 100 -2.54 18.89 -26.52
C LEU A 100 -1.24 19.71 -26.62
N LYS A 101 -0.96 20.30 -27.78
CA LYS A 101 0.20 21.20 -27.96
C LYS A 101 0.11 22.41 -27.04
N LYS A 102 -1.04 23.10 -27.01
CA LYS A 102 -1.25 24.22 -26.07
C LYS A 102 -1.07 23.80 -24.61
N LEU A 103 -1.56 22.62 -24.23
CA LEU A 103 -1.39 22.10 -22.86
C LEU A 103 0.09 21.90 -22.52
N SER A 104 0.91 21.40 -23.47
CA SER A 104 2.34 21.20 -23.28
C SER A 104 3.13 22.51 -23.11
N GLU A 105 2.59 23.62 -23.59
CA GLU A 105 3.18 24.97 -23.41
C GLU A 105 2.87 25.55 -22.00
N LEU A 106 1.82 25.08 -21.34
CA LEU A 106 1.38 25.56 -20.02
C LEU A 106 2.10 24.87 -18.85
N CYS A 107 2.83 23.78 -19.10
CA CYS A 107 3.48 22.96 -18.07
C CYS A 107 4.96 22.72 -18.38
N ASP A 108 5.72 22.33 -17.35
CA ASP A 108 7.11 21.89 -17.53
C ASP A 108 7.18 20.47 -18.08
N VAL A 109 6.23 19.60 -17.65
CA VAL A 109 6.14 18.20 -18.08
C VAL A 109 4.68 17.84 -18.39
N LEU A 110 4.47 17.23 -19.57
CA LEU A 110 3.21 16.61 -19.98
C LEU A 110 3.33 15.08 -19.94
N LEU A 111 2.51 14.43 -19.13
CA LEU A 111 2.41 12.99 -19.01
C LEU A 111 1.18 12.48 -19.76
N ILE A 112 1.35 11.50 -20.66
CA ILE A 112 0.31 11.05 -21.58
C ILE A 112 0.08 9.54 -21.42
N GLU A 113 -1.16 9.11 -21.11
CA GLU A 113 -1.53 7.70 -21.26
C GLU A 113 -1.90 7.44 -22.73
N ALA A 114 -1.02 6.71 -23.46
CA ALA A 114 -1.10 6.64 -24.91
C ALA A 114 -1.78 5.35 -25.45
N ASP A 115 -2.23 4.44 -24.59
CA ASP A 115 -2.99 3.26 -24.97
C ASP A 115 -3.90 2.73 -23.85
N GLY A 116 -4.86 1.84 -24.18
CA GLY A 116 -5.75 1.17 -23.24
C GLY A 116 -5.31 -0.28 -22.94
N ALA A 117 -5.54 -0.80 -21.73
CA ALA A 117 -5.20 -2.18 -21.35
C ALA A 117 -6.29 -2.90 -20.51
N ARG A 118 -7.43 -2.27 -20.27
CA ARG A 118 -8.55 -2.83 -19.46
C ARG A 118 -8.11 -3.51 -18.15
N LYS A 119 -7.11 -2.91 -17.45
CA LYS A 119 -6.54 -3.43 -16.20
C LYS A 119 -5.82 -4.79 -16.31
N LYS A 120 -5.55 -5.30 -17.50
CA LYS A 120 -4.77 -6.53 -17.69
C LYS A 120 -3.28 -6.26 -17.44
N PRO A 121 -2.51 -7.23 -16.90
CA PRO A 121 -1.09 -7.04 -16.59
C PRO A 121 -0.17 -7.16 -17.82
N PHE A 122 -0.60 -7.81 -18.90
CA PHE A 122 0.17 -8.02 -20.12
C PHE A 122 -0.58 -7.52 -21.36
N LYS A 123 0.15 -6.97 -22.33
CA LYS A 123 -0.45 -6.42 -23.55
C LYS A 123 0.52 -6.40 -24.70
N ILE A 124 0.01 -6.70 -25.89
CA ILE A 124 0.60 -6.35 -27.19
C ILE A 124 -0.30 -5.28 -27.83
N PRO A 125 0.26 -4.19 -28.40
CA PRO A 125 -0.52 -3.14 -29.03
C PRO A 125 -1.34 -3.66 -30.20
N MET A 126 -2.58 -3.18 -30.32
CA MET A 126 -3.42 -3.42 -31.52
C MET A 126 -2.96 -2.54 -32.68
N GLU A 127 -3.53 -2.75 -33.89
CA GLU A 127 -3.14 -1.98 -35.08
C GLU A 127 -3.28 -0.48 -34.91
N TRP A 128 -4.31 -0.04 -34.20
CA TRP A 128 -4.63 1.37 -33.90
C TRP A 128 -3.97 1.93 -32.64
N GLU A 129 -3.11 1.17 -32.01
CA GLU A 129 -2.39 1.55 -30.78
C GLU A 129 -0.86 1.35 -30.96
N PRO A 130 -0.05 2.06 -30.18
CA PRO A 130 -0.40 3.20 -29.32
C PRO A 130 -0.64 4.51 -30.13
N VAL A 131 -1.29 5.51 -29.52
CA VAL A 131 -1.45 6.84 -30.09
C VAL A 131 -0.46 7.80 -29.42
N ILE A 132 0.77 7.80 -29.92
CA ILE A 132 1.87 8.62 -29.39
C ILE A 132 1.94 9.91 -30.21
N PRO A 133 1.82 11.12 -29.56
CA PRO A 133 1.97 12.38 -30.30
C PRO A 133 3.38 12.55 -30.88
N ASP A 134 3.48 13.16 -32.08
CA ASP A 134 4.76 13.36 -32.79
C ASP A 134 5.79 14.16 -32.00
N PHE A 135 5.35 15.04 -31.10
CA PHE A 135 6.18 15.87 -30.25
C PHE A 135 6.57 15.23 -28.91
N THR A 136 6.42 13.92 -28.76
CA THR A 136 6.83 13.16 -27.56
C THR A 136 8.37 13.00 -27.51
N ASP A 137 8.97 13.28 -26.35
CA ASP A 137 10.41 13.14 -26.12
C ASP A 137 10.80 11.73 -25.66
N LEU A 138 9.97 11.14 -24.77
CA LEU A 138 10.24 9.86 -24.12
C LEU A 138 9.01 8.96 -24.14
N VAL A 139 9.21 7.69 -24.47
CA VAL A 139 8.18 6.64 -24.34
C VAL A 139 8.56 5.68 -23.22
N ILE A 140 7.65 5.44 -22.30
CA ILE A 140 7.82 4.48 -21.21
C ILE A 140 6.84 3.32 -21.42
N ALA A 141 7.36 2.13 -21.67
CA ALA A 141 6.57 0.91 -21.76
C ALA A 141 6.45 0.26 -20.37
N VAL A 142 5.23 0.03 -19.91
CA VAL A 142 4.94 -0.62 -18.64
C VAL A 142 4.55 -2.07 -18.87
N CYS A 143 5.18 -3.00 -18.13
CA CYS A 143 4.81 -4.40 -18.06
C CYS A 143 4.56 -4.82 -16.61
N GLY A 144 3.43 -5.50 -16.34
CA GLY A 144 3.12 -6.06 -15.04
C GLY A 144 3.74 -7.46 -14.87
N LEU A 145 4.71 -7.57 -13.97
CA LEU A 145 5.36 -8.86 -13.65
C LEU A 145 4.39 -9.90 -13.07
N ASP A 146 3.24 -9.46 -12.56
CA ASP A 146 2.15 -10.35 -12.12
C ASP A 146 1.46 -11.11 -13.27
N SER A 147 1.87 -10.90 -14.52
CA SER A 147 1.47 -11.74 -15.65
C SER A 147 2.31 -13.01 -15.79
N LEU A 148 3.53 -13.03 -15.25
CA LEU A 148 4.40 -14.21 -15.30
C LEU A 148 3.76 -15.39 -14.59
N GLY A 149 3.85 -16.57 -15.19
CA GLY A 149 3.27 -17.80 -14.67
C GLY A 149 1.77 -17.93 -14.86
N LYS A 150 1.08 -16.93 -15.47
CA LYS A 150 -0.34 -17.00 -15.83
C LYS A 150 -0.52 -17.33 -17.29
N SER A 151 -1.68 -17.93 -17.63
CA SER A 151 -2.03 -18.15 -19.03
C SER A 151 -2.24 -16.82 -19.78
N ILE A 152 -1.96 -16.82 -21.08
CA ILE A 152 -2.20 -15.66 -21.95
C ILE A 152 -3.66 -15.23 -21.87
N LYS A 153 -4.61 -16.18 -21.85
CA LYS A 153 -6.04 -15.94 -21.72
C LYS A 153 -6.39 -15.16 -20.43
N GLU A 154 -5.73 -15.48 -19.32
CA GLU A 154 -5.97 -14.82 -18.04
C GLU A 154 -5.33 -13.43 -17.97
N ALA A 155 -4.08 -13.31 -18.38
CA ALA A 155 -3.25 -12.15 -18.12
C ALA A 155 -3.24 -11.09 -19.23
N ALA A 156 -3.47 -11.48 -20.48
CA ALA A 156 -3.32 -10.57 -21.62
C ALA A 156 -4.59 -9.75 -21.91
N TYR A 157 -4.36 -8.53 -22.37
CA TYR A 157 -5.34 -7.76 -23.12
C TYR A 157 -5.33 -8.29 -24.57
N CYS A 158 -6.50 -8.64 -25.12
CA CYS A 158 -6.62 -9.33 -26.41
C CYS A 158 -5.79 -10.62 -26.46
N PRO A 159 -6.24 -11.72 -25.79
CA PRO A 159 -5.47 -12.95 -25.66
C PRO A 159 -5.12 -13.62 -26.99
N MET A 160 -6.03 -13.62 -27.97
CA MET A 160 -5.83 -14.25 -29.27
C MET A 160 -4.70 -13.57 -30.06
N GLU A 161 -4.71 -12.25 -30.15
CA GLU A 161 -3.68 -11.46 -30.83
C GLU A 161 -2.33 -11.58 -30.12
N THR A 162 -2.36 -11.61 -28.79
CA THR A 162 -1.16 -11.84 -27.97
C THR A 162 -0.58 -13.23 -28.23
N ALA A 163 -1.40 -14.27 -28.27
CA ALA A 163 -0.97 -15.63 -28.54
C ALA A 163 -0.34 -15.74 -29.95
N LEU A 164 -0.98 -15.13 -30.94
CA LEU A 164 -0.47 -15.07 -32.32
C LEU A 164 0.90 -14.39 -32.38
N PHE A 165 1.05 -13.21 -31.76
CA PHE A 165 2.32 -12.48 -31.68
C PHE A 165 3.42 -13.32 -31.02
N LEU A 166 3.10 -14.02 -29.93
CA LEU A 166 4.07 -14.85 -29.21
C LEU A 166 4.39 -16.17 -29.90
N GLY A 167 3.56 -16.62 -30.87
CA GLY A 167 3.64 -17.95 -31.49
C GLY A 167 3.19 -19.07 -30.53
N LYS A 168 2.21 -18.78 -29.67
CA LYS A 168 1.70 -19.64 -28.60
C LYS A 168 0.20 -19.84 -28.72
N LYS A 169 -0.36 -20.68 -27.83
CA LYS A 169 -1.82 -20.81 -27.61
C LYS A 169 -2.24 -19.91 -26.47
N GLU A 170 -3.51 -19.52 -26.43
CA GLU A 170 -4.06 -18.69 -25.33
C GLU A 170 -3.95 -19.37 -23.95
N THR A 171 -3.88 -20.71 -23.92
CA THR A 171 -3.71 -21.51 -22.71
C THR A 171 -2.26 -21.58 -22.22
N ASP A 172 -1.30 -21.18 -23.04
CA ASP A 172 0.11 -21.26 -22.70
C ASP A 172 0.49 -20.18 -21.69
N ILE A 173 1.50 -20.48 -20.89
CA ILE A 173 1.95 -19.63 -19.80
C ILE A 173 2.87 -18.54 -20.32
N ILE A 174 2.70 -17.32 -19.81
CA ILE A 174 3.60 -16.18 -20.05
C ILE A 174 4.89 -16.40 -19.26
N CYS A 175 6.01 -16.40 -19.96
CA CYS A 175 7.35 -16.56 -19.42
C CYS A 175 8.20 -15.27 -19.62
N PRO A 176 9.41 -15.18 -19.03
CA PRO A 176 10.30 -14.02 -19.19
C PRO A 176 10.59 -13.67 -20.66
N GLN A 177 10.83 -14.67 -21.50
CA GLN A 177 11.12 -14.47 -22.95
C GLN A 177 9.95 -13.82 -23.69
N ASP A 178 8.71 -14.08 -23.27
CA ASP A 178 7.52 -13.43 -23.86
C ASP A 178 7.50 -11.93 -23.52
N MET A 179 7.91 -11.57 -22.29
CA MET A 179 8.05 -10.16 -21.90
C MET A 179 9.16 -9.47 -22.68
N ILE A 180 10.33 -10.12 -22.80
CA ILE A 180 11.44 -9.59 -23.60
C ILE A 180 10.97 -9.34 -25.02
N LYS A 181 10.34 -10.34 -25.66
CA LYS A 181 9.80 -10.20 -27.02
C LYS A 181 8.80 -9.04 -27.11
N ALA A 182 7.93 -8.88 -26.11
CA ALA A 182 6.94 -7.81 -26.09
C ALA A 182 7.60 -6.41 -26.03
N VAL A 183 8.62 -6.21 -25.19
CA VAL A 183 9.25 -4.90 -24.99
C VAL A 183 10.32 -4.56 -26.02
N SER A 184 10.87 -5.55 -26.75
CA SER A 184 11.95 -5.36 -27.72
C SER A 184 11.49 -5.42 -29.18
N SER A 185 10.25 -5.82 -29.47
CA SER A 185 9.73 -5.94 -30.83
C SER A 185 9.07 -4.65 -31.32
N ARG A 186 9.27 -4.33 -32.60
CA ARG A 186 8.56 -3.24 -33.31
C ARG A 186 7.06 -3.53 -33.46
N ASP A 187 6.66 -4.79 -33.46
CA ASP A 187 5.25 -5.20 -33.42
C ASP A 187 4.73 -5.34 -31.97
N GLY A 188 5.61 -5.18 -30.99
CA GLY A 188 5.34 -5.13 -29.57
C GLY A 188 5.31 -3.69 -29.04
N LEU A 189 5.86 -3.47 -27.85
CA LEU A 189 5.80 -2.17 -27.16
C LEU A 189 6.78 -1.12 -27.71
N LEU A 190 7.66 -1.47 -28.66
CA LEU A 190 8.42 -0.52 -29.46
C LEU A 190 7.61 0.07 -30.62
N LYS A 191 6.39 -0.37 -30.86
CA LYS A 191 5.54 0.16 -31.94
C LYS A 191 5.29 1.65 -31.72
N GLY A 192 5.56 2.46 -32.77
CA GLY A 192 5.38 3.92 -32.76
C GLY A 192 6.41 4.69 -31.89
N VAL A 193 7.43 4.02 -31.38
CA VAL A 193 8.52 4.70 -30.63
C VAL A 193 9.43 5.48 -31.59
N GLU A 194 9.73 4.91 -32.75
CA GLU A 194 10.60 5.54 -33.79
C GLU A 194 11.98 5.97 -33.26
N GLU A 195 12.35 7.25 -33.45
CA GLU A 195 13.62 7.84 -32.98
C GLU A 195 13.55 8.40 -31.54
N ARG A 196 12.41 8.22 -30.85
CA ARG A 196 12.22 8.72 -29.49
C ARG A 196 13.00 7.89 -28.48
N GLU A 197 13.37 8.51 -27.37
CA GLU A 197 13.92 7.75 -26.26
C GLU A 197 12.90 6.75 -25.71
N TYR A 198 13.40 5.58 -25.33
CA TYR A 198 12.57 4.47 -24.84
C TYR A 198 13.05 3.96 -23.50
N ARG A 199 12.13 3.66 -22.61
CA ARG A 199 12.38 3.03 -21.31
C ARG A 199 11.37 1.93 -21.06
N VAL A 200 11.78 0.89 -20.35
CA VAL A 200 10.89 -0.18 -19.88
C VAL A 200 10.74 -0.07 -18.38
N TYR A 201 9.51 -0.08 -17.90
CA TYR A 201 9.19 -0.20 -16.48
C TYR A 201 8.56 -1.57 -16.20
N LEU A 202 9.30 -2.43 -15.49
CA LEU A 202 8.82 -3.72 -14.99
C LEU A 202 8.19 -3.49 -13.61
N ASN A 203 6.87 -3.41 -13.57
CA ASN A 203 6.09 -3.10 -12.38
C ASN A 203 5.71 -4.36 -11.61
N LYS A 204 5.44 -4.21 -10.31
CA LYS A 204 4.99 -5.28 -9.40
C LYS A 204 6.06 -6.32 -9.12
N THR A 205 7.29 -5.90 -8.89
CA THR A 205 8.38 -6.78 -8.43
C THR A 205 8.02 -7.50 -7.14
N ASP A 206 7.12 -6.92 -6.33
CA ASP A 206 6.56 -7.52 -5.11
C ASP A 206 5.74 -8.80 -5.35
N THR A 207 5.38 -9.11 -6.59
CA THR A 207 4.62 -10.32 -6.96
C THR A 207 5.51 -11.47 -7.47
N VAL A 208 6.78 -11.20 -7.76
CA VAL A 208 7.73 -12.21 -8.26
C VAL A 208 8.25 -13.04 -7.08
N LYS A 209 8.05 -14.35 -7.14
CA LYS A 209 8.46 -15.28 -6.09
C LYS A 209 9.90 -15.80 -6.28
N GLU A 210 10.35 -15.88 -7.53
CA GLU A 210 11.64 -16.42 -7.92
C GLU A 210 12.54 -15.27 -8.42
N GLU A 211 13.49 -14.84 -7.59
CA GLU A 211 14.42 -13.74 -7.93
C GLU A 211 15.22 -14.05 -9.21
N GLU A 212 15.59 -15.32 -9.45
CA GLU A 212 16.30 -15.76 -10.66
C GLU A 212 15.55 -15.41 -11.96
N MET A 213 14.20 -15.41 -11.91
CA MET A 213 13.38 -15.03 -13.06
C MET A 213 13.50 -13.54 -13.37
N LEU A 214 13.58 -12.72 -12.33
CA LEU A 214 13.77 -11.28 -12.48
C LEU A 214 15.18 -10.94 -12.95
N ASP A 215 16.20 -11.68 -12.46
CA ASP A 215 17.58 -11.49 -12.85
C ASP A 215 17.78 -11.82 -14.34
N LYS A 216 17.20 -12.89 -14.85
CA LYS A 216 17.21 -13.21 -16.28
C LYS A 216 16.61 -12.10 -17.15
N LEU A 217 15.47 -11.52 -16.71
CA LEU A 217 14.87 -10.39 -17.39
C LEU A 217 15.80 -9.16 -17.42
N ARG A 218 16.48 -8.88 -16.29
CA ARG A 218 17.42 -7.77 -16.16
C ARG A 218 18.64 -7.96 -17.09
N GLU A 219 19.22 -9.16 -17.11
CA GLU A 219 20.38 -9.51 -17.95
C GLU A 219 20.02 -9.36 -19.43
N GLU A 220 18.93 -9.97 -19.90
CA GLU A 220 18.53 -9.90 -21.31
C GLU A 220 18.23 -8.47 -21.77
N LEU A 221 17.52 -7.66 -20.95
CA LEU A 221 17.25 -6.25 -21.27
C LEU A 221 18.54 -5.42 -21.32
N PHE A 222 19.47 -5.69 -20.40
CA PHE A 222 20.78 -5.03 -20.37
C PHE A 222 21.61 -5.37 -21.63
N ASP A 223 21.67 -6.64 -22.00
CA ASP A 223 22.40 -7.12 -23.19
C ASP A 223 21.83 -6.55 -24.49
N MET A 224 20.52 -6.30 -24.53
CA MET A 224 19.87 -5.61 -25.65
C MET A 224 20.08 -4.08 -25.66
N GLY A 225 20.74 -3.52 -24.64
CA GLY A 225 20.92 -2.07 -24.49
C GLY A 225 19.62 -1.32 -24.19
N ILE A 226 18.54 -2.00 -23.75
CA ILE A 226 17.28 -1.39 -23.38
C ILE A 226 17.40 -0.83 -21.97
N GLN A 227 17.17 0.48 -21.81
CA GLN A 227 17.13 1.08 -20.48
C GLN A 227 15.83 0.70 -19.77
N PHE A 228 15.94 0.16 -18.57
CA PHE A 228 14.80 -0.31 -17.79
C PHE A 228 14.90 0.04 -16.31
N PHE A 229 13.76 0.02 -15.63
CA PHE A 229 13.62 0.11 -14.18
C PHE A 229 12.68 -1.00 -13.70
N CYS A 230 13.07 -1.69 -12.63
CA CYS A 230 12.26 -2.72 -11.97
C CYS A 230 11.82 -2.18 -10.62
N GLY A 231 10.53 -2.19 -10.34
CA GLY A 231 10.00 -1.66 -9.08
C GLY A 231 8.55 -2.06 -8.83
N SER A 232 8.00 -1.57 -7.72
CA SER A 232 6.59 -1.69 -7.41
C SER A 232 5.99 -0.32 -7.10
N LEU A 233 4.88 -0.01 -7.76
CA LEU A 233 4.09 1.20 -7.48
C LEU A 233 3.24 1.04 -6.22
N ARG A 234 3.11 -0.18 -5.71
CA ARG A 234 2.54 -0.38 -4.38
C ARG A 234 3.50 0.24 -3.37
N LYS A 235 2.98 1.10 -2.49
CA LYS A 235 3.76 1.57 -1.33
C LYS A 235 4.24 0.31 -0.60
N LYS A 236 5.55 0.21 -0.39
CA LYS A 236 6.11 -0.87 0.43
C LYS A 236 5.36 -0.86 1.75
N LYS A 237 4.69 -1.95 2.09
CA LYS A 237 3.97 -2.01 3.36
C LYS A 237 4.98 -1.79 4.47
N LYS A 238 4.68 -0.84 5.35
CA LYS A 238 5.54 -0.51 6.49
C LYS A 238 5.70 -1.77 7.34
N ASN A 239 6.94 -2.18 7.59
CA ASN A 239 7.22 -3.28 8.53
C ASN A 239 6.65 -2.90 9.90
N THR A 240 5.56 -3.57 10.31
CA THR A 240 4.76 -3.19 11.48
C THR A 240 4.74 -4.33 12.50
N ALA A 241 5.22 -4.07 13.71
CA ALA A 241 5.11 -5.01 14.82
C ALA A 241 3.72 -4.94 15.46
N LEU A 242 3.18 -6.08 15.88
CA LEU A 242 1.92 -6.21 16.59
C LEU A 242 2.23 -6.47 18.07
N ILE A 243 2.01 -5.49 18.94
CA ILE A 243 2.40 -5.53 20.34
C ILE A 243 1.16 -5.65 21.22
N MET A 244 1.06 -6.74 21.96
CA MET A 244 0.02 -6.97 22.97
C MET A 244 0.53 -6.59 24.37
N LEU A 245 -0.15 -5.65 25.02
CA LEU A 245 0.14 -5.23 26.38
C LEU A 245 -0.72 -6.07 27.35
N ALA A 246 -0.06 -6.99 28.08
CA ALA A 246 -0.66 -7.99 28.95
C ALA A 246 -0.04 -8.00 30.35
N ALA A 247 0.38 -6.81 30.87
CA ALA A 247 1.04 -6.68 32.17
C ALA A 247 0.20 -5.88 33.20
N GLY A 248 -1.11 -5.67 32.95
CA GLY A 248 -1.98 -4.93 33.85
C GLY A 248 -2.21 -5.65 35.18
N ASN A 249 -2.19 -4.89 36.30
CA ASN A 249 -2.27 -5.45 37.68
C ASN A 249 -3.69 -5.87 38.12
N SER A 250 -4.71 -5.74 37.28
CA SER A 250 -6.11 -6.19 37.54
C SER A 250 -6.66 -5.83 38.94
N ARG A 251 -6.22 -4.70 39.56
CA ARG A 251 -6.47 -4.36 40.97
C ARG A 251 -7.95 -4.34 41.35
N ARG A 252 -8.86 -4.04 40.41
CA ARG A 252 -10.31 -3.94 40.64
C ARG A 252 -11.02 -5.29 40.43
N PHE A 253 -10.37 -6.26 39.83
CA PHE A 253 -11.00 -7.53 39.47
C PHE A 253 -10.87 -8.60 40.56
N GLY A 254 -10.01 -8.38 41.58
CA GLY A 254 -9.76 -9.34 42.67
C GLY A 254 -8.93 -10.58 42.31
N ALA A 255 -8.67 -10.78 41.03
CA ALA A 255 -7.84 -11.85 40.45
C ALA A 255 -7.19 -11.34 39.16
N ASN A 256 -6.32 -12.15 38.54
CA ASN A 256 -5.78 -11.79 37.22
C ASN A 256 -6.89 -11.84 36.15
N LYS A 257 -7.43 -10.68 35.76
CA LYS A 257 -8.53 -10.58 34.79
C LYS A 257 -8.18 -11.18 33.41
N LEU A 258 -6.90 -11.22 33.05
CA LEU A 258 -6.43 -11.74 31.77
C LEU A 258 -6.63 -13.25 31.62
N LEU A 259 -6.68 -13.97 32.77
CA LEU A 259 -6.96 -15.40 32.84
C LEU A 259 -8.45 -15.72 32.91
N TYR A 260 -9.29 -14.69 33.02
CA TYR A 260 -10.74 -14.88 33.03
C TYR A 260 -11.22 -15.45 31.70
N GLU A 261 -11.97 -16.55 31.76
CA GLU A 261 -12.45 -17.24 30.58
C GLU A 261 -13.79 -16.68 30.10
N ILE A 262 -13.84 -16.38 28.83
CA ILE A 262 -15.07 -16.01 28.11
C ILE A 262 -15.38 -17.15 27.15
N ASN A 263 -16.45 -17.88 27.39
CA ASN A 263 -16.81 -19.10 26.64
C ASN A 263 -15.64 -20.12 26.60
N GLY A 264 -14.98 -20.36 27.74
CA GLY A 264 -13.91 -21.36 27.88
C GLY A 264 -12.56 -20.94 27.31
N VAL A 265 -12.38 -19.66 26.91
CA VAL A 265 -11.11 -19.15 26.39
C VAL A 265 -10.65 -17.95 27.22
N PRO A 266 -9.43 -17.97 27.78
CA PRO A 266 -8.88 -16.86 28.54
C PRO A 266 -8.85 -15.57 27.72
N MET A 267 -9.09 -14.43 28.38
CA MET A 267 -9.21 -13.12 27.72
C MET A 267 -7.94 -12.76 26.93
N TYR A 268 -6.76 -12.95 27.51
CA TYR A 268 -5.48 -12.68 26.82
C TYR A 268 -5.31 -13.56 25.56
N GLU A 269 -5.79 -14.80 25.62
CA GLU A 269 -5.61 -15.76 24.52
C GLU A 269 -6.47 -15.39 23.30
N ARG A 270 -7.64 -14.74 23.52
CA ARG A 270 -8.45 -14.20 22.42
C ARG A 270 -7.70 -13.13 21.65
N THR A 271 -7.12 -12.16 22.37
CA THR A 271 -6.35 -11.08 21.74
C THR A 271 -5.09 -11.62 21.06
N LEU A 272 -4.36 -12.56 21.71
CA LEU A 272 -3.19 -13.20 21.11
C LEU A 272 -3.53 -13.94 19.83
N SER A 273 -4.60 -14.74 19.83
CA SER A 273 -5.06 -15.50 18.66
C SER A 273 -5.52 -14.57 17.53
N CYS A 274 -6.15 -13.44 17.87
CA CYS A 274 -6.48 -12.39 16.92
C CYS A 274 -5.22 -11.86 16.21
N LEU A 275 -4.16 -11.47 16.96
CA LEU A 275 -2.93 -10.93 16.38
C LEU A 275 -2.15 -11.96 15.54
N LEU A 276 -2.08 -13.20 16.00
CA LEU A 276 -1.44 -14.29 15.23
C LEU A 276 -2.19 -14.57 13.92
N LYS A 277 -3.52 -14.48 13.94
CA LYS A 277 -4.32 -14.60 12.72
C LYS A 277 -4.09 -13.42 11.77
N VAL A 278 -3.96 -12.19 12.28
CA VAL A 278 -3.56 -11.03 11.48
C VAL A 278 -2.21 -11.25 10.82
N GLN A 279 -1.19 -11.72 11.57
CA GLN A 279 0.13 -12.02 11.04
C GLN A 279 0.07 -13.04 9.88
N GLU A 280 -0.67 -14.14 10.08
CA GLU A 280 -0.86 -15.19 9.07
C GLU A 280 -1.52 -14.63 7.80
N GLU A 281 -2.64 -13.92 7.93
CA GLU A 281 -3.42 -13.40 6.81
C GLU A 281 -2.69 -12.26 6.07
N VAL A 282 -1.96 -11.40 6.79
CA VAL A 282 -1.11 -10.37 6.19
C VAL A 282 0.03 -11.02 5.41
N LEU A 283 0.71 -12.01 6.00
CA LEU A 283 1.80 -12.73 5.32
C LEU A 283 1.32 -13.39 4.04
N LYS A 284 0.18 -14.09 4.08
CA LYS A 284 -0.43 -14.73 2.89
C LYS A 284 -0.79 -13.72 1.80
N ALA A 285 -1.41 -12.61 2.20
CA ALA A 285 -1.92 -11.64 1.23
C ALA A 285 -0.84 -10.73 0.64
N THR A 286 0.28 -10.51 1.34
CA THR A 286 1.22 -9.42 1.03
C THR A 286 2.68 -9.82 1.01
N GLY A 287 3.02 -11.00 1.54
CA GLY A 287 4.41 -11.40 1.79
C GLY A 287 5.08 -10.64 2.96
N THR A 288 4.37 -9.73 3.63
CA THR A 288 4.93 -8.93 4.73
C THR A 288 4.76 -9.67 6.05
N PHE A 289 5.86 -9.90 6.76
CA PHE A 289 5.84 -10.49 8.10
C PHE A 289 5.67 -9.38 9.15
N CYS A 290 4.62 -9.50 9.99
CA CYS A 290 4.36 -8.62 11.12
C CYS A 290 4.67 -9.37 12.41
N PRO A 291 5.82 -9.14 13.10
CA PRO A 291 6.14 -9.85 14.32
C PRO A 291 5.11 -9.57 15.40
N VAL A 292 4.67 -10.61 16.12
CA VAL A 292 3.81 -10.50 17.29
C VAL A 292 4.67 -10.52 18.55
N THR A 293 4.51 -9.49 19.40
CA THR A 293 5.24 -9.38 20.68
C THR A 293 4.23 -9.23 21.82
N VAL A 294 4.37 -10.05 22.84
CA VAL A 294 3.55 -10.00 24.06
C VAL A 294 4.40 -9.42 25.19
N VAL A 295 3.93 -8.33 25.81
CA VAL A 295 4.55 -7.74 26.99
C VAL A 295 3.72 -8.11 28.21
N THR A 296 4.26 -8.93 29.12
CA THR A 296 3.55 -9.45 30.29
C THR A 296 4.42 -9.42 31.55
N GLN A 297 3.80 -9.49 32.72
CA GLN A 297 4.45 -9.80 34.00
C GLN A 297 4.21 -11.25 34.45
N TYR A 298 3.29 -11.94 33.77
CA TYR A 298 2.80 -13.27 34.15
C TYR A 298 3.52 -14.36 33.35
N GLN A 299 4.22 -15.27 34.07
CA GLN A 299 4.99 -16.30 33.43
C GLN A 299 4.13 -17.25 32.58
N GLU A 300 2.95 -17.63 33.06
CA GLU A 300 2.03 -18.54 32.35
C GLU A 300 1.54 -17.95 31.02
N ILE A 301 1.28 -16.62 30.98
CA ILE A 301 0.91 -15.93 29.74
C ILE A 301 2.09 -15.90 28.77
N GLY A 302 3.30 -15.64 29.28
CA GLY A 302 4.51 -15.65 28.48
C GLY A 302 4.78 -17.02 27.84
N GLU A 303 4.80 -18.08 28.65
CA GLU A 303 5.02 -19.45 28.15
C GLU A 303 3.97 -19.90 27.13
N ALA A 304 2.70 -19.53 27.34
CA ALA A 304 1.62 -19.82 26.41
C ALA A 304 1.79 -19.06 25.07
N ALA A 305 2.25 -17.80 25.13
CA ALA A 305 2.51 -16.97 23.97
C ALA A 305 3.70 -17.47 23.14
N GLU A 306 4.80 -17.86 23.80
CA GLU A 306 5.98 -18.45 23.15
C GLU A 306 5.64 -19.76 22.43
N LYS A 307 4.88 -20.65 23.06
CA LYS A 307 4.40 -21.90 22.44
C LYS A 307 3.57 -21.66 21.17
N LYS A 308 2.92 -20.51 21.06
CA LYS A 308 2.14 -20.10 19.87
C LYS A 308 2.98 -19.33 18.85
N GLY A 309 4.28 -19.10 19.11
CA GLY A 309 5.21 -18.46 18.18
C GLY A 309 5.27 -16.93 18.28
N ALA A 310 4.78 -16.33 19.36
CA ALA A 310 4.95 -14.91 19.63
C ALA A 310 6.28 -14.64 20.36
N ASN A 311 6.88 -13.47 20.14
CA ASN A 311 7.96 -12.97 20.97
C ASN A 311 7.42 -12.56 22.34
N VAL A 312 8.18 -12.78 23.42
CA VAL A 312 7.75 -12.41 24.76
C VAL A 312 8.76 -11.49 25.42
N CYS A 313 8.25 -10.43 26.05
CA CYS A 313 9.02 -9.53 26.89
C CYS A 313 8.39 -9.45 28.26
N TYR A 314 9.19 -9.67 29.30
CA TYR A 314 8.70 -9.54 30.67
C TYR A 314 8.86 -8.11 31.18
N ASN A 315 7.78 -7.56 31.77
CA ASN A 315 7.80 -6.28 32.45
C ASN A 315 8.10 -6.46 33.94
N PRO A 316 9.29 -6.06 34.42
CA PRO A 316 9.65 -6.19 35.83
C PRO A 316 9.03 -5.10 36.72
N HIS A 317 8.48 -4.02 36.12
CA HIS A 317 7.95 -2.86 36.82
C HIS A 317 6.53 -2.50 36.34
N PRO A 318 5.55 -3.41 36.43
CA PRO A 318 4.18 -3.16 35.99
C PRO A 318 3.47 -2.09 36.84
N GLU A 319 3.95 -1.82 38.04
CA GLU A 319 3.48 -0.74 38.94
C GLU A 319 3.70 0.67 38.38
N GLU A 320 4.67 0.83 37.47
CA GLU A 320 4.93 2.11 36.78
C GLU A 320 3.87 2.46 35.73
N GLY A 321 2.85 1.61 35.56
CA GLY A 321 1.70 1.85 34.67
C GLY A 321 1.94 1.36 33.24
N ILE A 322 0.96 1.61 32.36
CA ILE A 322 0.93 1.11 30.99
C ILE A 322 2.15 1.58 30.15
N SER A 323 2.70 2.77 30.47
CA SER A 323 3.84 3.33 29.75
C SER A 323 5.09 2.44 29.86
N SER A 324 5.31 1.73 30.98
CA SER A 324 6.45 0.81 31.14
C SER A 324 6.36 -0.36 30.17
N SER A 325 5.20 -1.01 30.07
CA SER A 325 4.95 -2.09 29.13
C SER A 325 5.06 -1.64 27.66
N LEU A 326 4.51 -0.47 27.34
CA LEU A 326 4.60 0.11 26.01
C LEU A 326 6.06 0.33 25.58
N LYS A 327 6.89 0.90 26.46
CA LYS A 327 8.33 1.11 26.21
C LYS A 327 9.10 -0.17 25.99
N ILE A 328 8.81 -1.23 26.76
CA ILE A 328 9.44 -2.55 26.61
C ILE A 328 9.12 -3.12 25.24
N GLY A 329 7.86 -3.18 24.85
CA GLY A 329 7.44 -3.65 23.55
C GLY A 329 8.02 -2.83 22.39
N LEU A 330 8.07 -1.50 22.55
CA LEU A 330 8.67 -0.60 21.57
C LEU A 330 10.18 -0.81 21.42
N LYS A 331 10.91 -1.02 22.53
CA LYS A 331 12.37 -1.27 22.53
C LYS A 331 12.72 -2.54 21.77
N GLU A 332 11.95 -3.60 21.95
CA GLU A 332 12.11 -4.87 21.24
C GLU A 332 11.91 -4.70 19.73
N ASN A 333 10.97 -3.84 19.34
CA ASN A 333 10.58 -3.64 17.95
C ASN A 333 11.07 -2.30 17.35
N LYS A 334 12.14 -1.69 17.89
CA LYS A 334 12.65 -0.36 17.51
C LYS A 334 13.09 -0.25 16.03
N GLU A 335 13.39 -1.36 15.38
CA GLU A 335 13.83 -1.39 13.98
C GLU A 335 12.65 -1.47 12.99
N THR A 336 11.43 -1.69 13.46
CA THR A 336 10.25 -1.66 12.60
C THR A 336 9.88 -0.24 12.18
N ASP A 337 9.18 -0.11 11.04
CA ASP A 337 8.71 1.18 10.53
C ASP A 337 7.52 1.72 11.35
N ALA A 338 6.78 0.82 12.00
CA ALA A 338 5.64 1.13 12.85
C ALA A 338 5.40 0.05 13.91
N CYS A 339 4.69 0.41 14.99
CA CYS A 339 4.18 -0.52 15.98
C CYS A 339 2.68 -0.31 16.18
N LEU A 340 1.93 -1.42 16.13
CA LEU A 340 0.55 -1.48 16.58
C LEU A 340 0.53 -1.91 18.04
N PHE A 341 -0.15 -1.15 18.89
CA PHE A 341 -0.36 -1.50 20.31
C PHE A 341 -1.80 -1.88 20.53
N THR A 342 -2.03 -3.02 21.17
CA THR A 342 -3.33 -3.46 21.64
C THR A 342 -3.26 -3.84 23.10
N VAL A 343 -4.38 -3.73 23.80
CA VAL A 343 -4.56 -4.20 25.17
C VAL A 343 -5.20 -5.58 25.18
N SER A 344 -4.97 -6.35 26.22
CA SER A 344 -5.42 -7.75 26.31
C SER A 344 -6.79 -7.93 26.97
N ASP A 345 -7.48 -6.82 27.31
CA ASP A 345 -8.80 -6.78 27.95
C ASP A 345 -9.96 -6.39 27.02
N GLN A 346 -9.71 -6.40 25.68
CA GLN A 346 -10.70 -6.21 24.63
C GLN A 346 -11.00 -7.53 23.89
N PRO A 347 -11.77 -8.46 24.48
CA PRO A 347 -11.92 -9.82 23.96
C PRO A 347 -12.80 -9.95 22.71
N TRP A 348 -13.48 -8.88 22.32
CA TRP A 348 -14.35 -8.84 21.13
C TRP A 348 -13.62 -8.32 19.88
N LEU A 349 -12.35 -7.93 20.00
CA LEU A 349 -11.54 -7.45 18.90
C LEU A 349 -11.42 -8.54 17.82
N THR A 350 -11.70 -8.19 16.57
CA THR A 350 -11.63 -9.11 15.43
C THR A 350 -10.36 -8.92 14.62
N TRP A 351 -9.84 -10.02 14.08
CA TRP A 351 -8.65 -9.95 13.22
C TRP A 351 -8.91 -9.18 11.92
N GLU A 352 -10.12 -9.21 11.39
CA GLU A 352 -10.54 -8.45 10.21
C GLU A 352 -10.43 -6.94 10.45
N SER A 353 -10.84 -6.47 11.61
CA SER A 353 -10.76 -5.06 11.96
C SER A 353 -9.32 -4.62 12.21
N VAL A 354 -8.50 -5.44 12.87
CA VAL A 354 -7.07 -5.16 13.07
C VAL A 354 -6.33 -5.13 11.74
N ARG A 355 -6.60 -6.07 10.85
CA ARG A 355 -6.05 -6.08 9.48
C ARG A 355 -6.49 -4.83 8.70
N GLY A 356 -7.77 -4.47 8.76
CA GLY A 356 -8.30 -3.27 8.11
C GLY A 356 -7.63 -1.99 8.62
N LEU A 357 -7.35 -1.88 9.93
CA LEU A 357 -6.60 -0.77 10.51
C LEU A 357 -5.18 -0.68 9.94
N LEU A 358 -4.47 -1.82 9.82
CA LEU A 358 -3.14 -1.86 9.20
C LEU A 358 -3.19 -1.45 7.73
N GLU A 359 -4.17 -1.93 6.97
CA GLU A 359 -4.32 -1.62 5.55
C GLU A 359 -4.51 -0.12 5.32
N ILE A 360 -5.44 0.54 6.02
CA ILE A 360 -5.62 1.99 5.88
C ILE A 360 -4.39 2.78 6.36
N PHE A 361 -3.69 2.32 7.40
CA PHE A 361 -2.46 2.94 7.86
C PHE A 361 -1.33 2.87 6.82
N TRP A 362 -1.16 1.71 6.17
CA TRP A 362 -0.14 1.54 5.14
C TRP A 362 -0.43 2.34 3.88
N GLU A 363 -1.71 2.55 3.55
CA GLU A 363 -2.14 3.32 2.38
C GLU A 363 -2.11 4.83 2.64
N SER A 364 -2.14 5.24 3.91
CA SER A 364 -2.18 6.64 4.30
C SER A 364 -0.79 7.30 4.38
N GLU A 365 -0.77 8.62 4.28
CA GLU A 365 0.42 9.46 4.57
C GLU A 365 0.57 9.76 6.06
N GLN A 366 -0.48 9.51 6.85
CA GLN A 366 -0.50 9.79 8.28
C GLN A 366 0.51 8.92 9.03
N GLY A 367 1.04 9.47 10.11
CA GLY A 367 1.99 8.77 10.95
C GLY A 367 1.37 7.91 12.03
N MET A 368 0.05 8.00 12.20
CA MET A 368 -0.69 7.24 13.21
C MET A 368 -2.01 6.72 12.66
N ALA A 369 -2.51 5.65 13.29
CA ALA A 369 -3.86 5.15 13.07
C ALA A 369 -4.49 4.72 14.38
N CYS A 370 -5.82 4.78 14.47
CA CYS A 370 -6.56 4.22 15.60
C CYS A 370 -7.91 3.66 15.16
N MET A 371 -8.47 2.77 15.97
CA MET A 371 -9.84 2.33 15.79
C MET A 371 -10.83 3.35 16.37
N GLN A 372 -12.04 3.37 15.81
CA GLN A 372 -13.14 4.19 16.27
C GLN A 372 -14.47 3.43 16.17
N ASN A 373 -15.30 3.54 17.18
CA ASN A 373 -16.67 3.06 17.17
C ASN A 373 -17.60 4.25 17.52
N GLY A 374 -18.41 4.68 16.55
CA GLY A 374 -19.15 5.94 16.65
C GLY A 374 -18.18 7.12 16.85
N GLU A 375 -18.29 7.83 17.97
CA GLU A 375 -17.39 8.94 18.32
C GLU A 375 -16.20 8.52 19.20
N LYS A 376 -16.22 7.29 19.74
CA LYS A 376 -15.21 6.81 20.68
C LYS A 376 -14.00 6.24 19.93
N LYS A 377 -12.84 6.91 20.05
CA LYS A 377 -11.54 6.38 19.60
C LYS A 377 -10.95 5.45 20.68
N GLY A 378 -10.31 4.36 20.23
CA GLY A 378 -9.74 3.35 21.13
C GLY A 378 -8.60 2.54 20.51
N ASN A 379 -8.13 1.55 21.28
CA ASN A 379 -7.17 0.57 20.82
C ASN A 379 -7.84 -0.44 19.87
N PRO A 380 -7.03 -1.06 18.98
CA PRO A 380 -5.60 -0.86 18.73
C PRO A 380 -5.26 0.49 18.12
N CYS A 381 -4.03 0.96 18.40
CA CYS A 381 -3.47 2.15 17.78
C CYS A 381 -2.13 1.84 17.13
N VAL A 382 -1.86 2.45 15.98
CA VAL A 382 -0.61 2.29 15.22
C VAL A 382 0.18 3.59 15.27
N PHE A 383 1.50 3.49 15.50
CA PHE A 383 2.43 4.61 15.50
C PHE A 383 3.60 4.32 14.59
N SER A 384 3.88 5.19 13.63
CA SER A 384 5.08 5.13 12.82
C SER A 384 6.33 5.49 13.64
N LYS A 385 7.50 5.07 13.13
CA LYS A 385 8.81 5.30 13.77
C LYS A 385 9.08 6.77 14.16
N LYS A 386 8.45 7.73 13.49
CA LYS A 386 8.60 9.15 13.82
C LYS A 386 8.10 9.53 15.22
N TYR A 387 7.15 8.73 15.78
CA TYR A 387 6.58 8.95 17.12
C TYR A 387 7.27 8.14 18.21
N TYR A 388 8.26 7.29 17.90
CA TYR A 388 8.93 6.45 18.90
C TYR A 388 9.58 7.24 20.03
N LYS A 389 10.18 8.41 19.73
CA LYS A 389 10.76 9.28 20.77
C LYS A 389 9.72 9.80 21.75
N GLU A 390 8.53 10.18 21.28
CA GLU A 390 7.41 10.61 22.11
C GLU A 390 6.86 9.45 22.94
N LEU A 391 6.69 8.27 22.34
CA LEU A 391 6.28 7.06 23.05
C LEU A 391 7.27 6.69 24.17
N PHE A 392 8.57 6.81 23.95
CA PHE A 392 9.59 6.59 25.00
C PHE A 392 9.56 7.64 26.11
N SER A 393 9.01 8.82 25.89
CA SER A 393 8.90 9.88 26.89
C SER A 393 7.68 9.74 27.82
N LEU A 394 6.70 8.86 27.49
CA LEU A 394 5.51 8.63 28.31
C LEU A 394 5.90 8.08 29.69
N THR A 395 5.17 8.47 30.74
CA THR A 395 5.39 8.01 32.12
C THR A 395 4.07 7.70 32.81
N GLY A 396 4.08 6.78 33.76
CA GLY A 396 2.91 6.42 34.56
C GLY A 396 1.84 5.68 33.76
N ASP A 397 0.59 5.85 34.17
CA ASP A 397 -0.55 5.17 33.56
C ASP A 397 -1.07 5.92 32.31
N VAL A 398 -0.15 6.32 31.45
CA VAL A 398 -0.40 7.06 30.22
C VAL A 398 0.02 6.23 29.01
N GLY A 399 -0.92 5.97 28.12
CA GLY A 399 -0.70 5.25 26.88
C GLY A 399 -0.61 6.15 25.65
N GLY A 400 -0.58 5.54 24.47
CA GLY A 400 -0.47 6.24 23.17
C GLY A 400 -1.57 7.26 22.87
N LYS A 401 -2.70 7.22 23.57
CA LYS A 401 -3.82 8.18 23.42
C LYS A 401 -3.38 9.63 23.62
N GLN A 402 -2.40 9.90 24.48
CA GLN A 402 -1.88 11.25 24.68
C GLN A 402 -1.23 11.78 23.40
N ILE A 403 -0.48 10.94 22.69
CA ILE A 403 0.19 11.32 21.43
C ILE A 403 -0.84 11.49 20.31
N LEU A 404 -1.85 10.63 20.22
CA LEU A 404 -2.96 10.81 19.29
C LEU A 404 -3.65 12.17 19.48
N ASN A 405 -3.91 12.56 20.73
CA ASN A 405 -4.54 13.84 21.04
C ASN A 405 -3.64 15.05 20.73
N ALA A 406 -2.32 14.90 20.85
CA ALA A 406 -1.36 15.96 20.53
C ALA A 406 -1.21 16.22 19.02
N HIS A 407 -1.50 15.23 18.18
CA HIS A 407 -1.33 15.30 16.73
C HIS A 407 -2.61 14.89 15.96
N PRO A 408 -3.75 15.55 16.14
CA PRO A 408 -5.05 15.10 15.63
C PRO A 408 -5.15 15.09 14.10
N THR A 409 -4.32 15.87 13.39
CA THR A 409 -4.29 15.94 11.92
C THR A 409 -3.45 14.85 11.27
N ASP A 410 -2.68 14.07 12.04
CA ASP A 410 -1.78 13.04 11.55
C ASP A 410 -2.26 11.62 11.89
N ILE A 411 -3.58 11.45 11.97
CA ILE A 411 -4.25 10.20 12.32
C ILE A 411 -5.18 9.79 11.19
N VAL A 412 -5.06 8.55 10.73
CA VAL A 412 -6.12 7.89 9.96
C VAL A 412 -6.96 7.02 10.90
N VAL A 413 -8.27 7.00 10.69
CA VAL A 413 -9.23 6.35 11.60
C VAL A 413 -9.92 5.18 10.88
N TYR A 414 -9.90 4.01 11.51
CA TYR A 414 -10.64 2.83 11.06
C TYR A 414 -11.95 2.70 11.86
N GLN A 415 -13.09 2.70 11.16
CA GLN A 415 -14.38 2.44 11.80
C GLN A 415 -14.55 0.93 12.03
N THR A 416 -14.76 0.54 13.29
CA THR A 416 -15.00 -0.87 13.63
C THR A 416 -16.32 -1.35 13.01
N LYS A 417 -16.38 -2.64 12.68
CA LYS A 417 -17.60 -3.26 12.15
C LYS A 417 -18.52 -3.76 13.26
N GLY A 418 -17.94 -4.19 14.38
CA GLY A 418 -18.66 -4.66 15.56
C GLY A 418 -18.80 -3.59 16.62
N GLU A 419 -19.99 -3.46 17.22
CA GLU A 419 -20.25 -2.45 18.24
C GLU A 419 -19.40 -2.64 19.50
N ARG A 420 -19.00 -3.88 19.81
CA ARG A 420 -18.31 -4.27 21.05
C ARG A 420 -16.79 -4.37 20.93
N GLU A 421 -16.21 -4.16 19.74
CA GLU A 421 -14.78 -4.38 19.51
C GLU A 421 -13.85 -3.53 20.37
N LEU A 422 -14.33 -2.35 20.82
CA LEU A 422 -13.58 -1.43 21.69
C LEU A 422 -14.06 -1.45 23.15
N GLU A 423 -14.80 -2.48 23.56
CA GLU A 423 -15.24 -2.64 24.94
C GLU A 423 -14.18 -3.35 25.78
N ASP A 424 -13.78 -2.69 26.88
CA ASP A 424 -12.89 -3.27 27.88
C ASP A 424 -13.75 -4.00 28.94
N ILE A 425 -13.28 -5.14 29.44
CA ILE A 425 -13.93 -5.82 30.57
C ILE A 425 -13.22 -5.41 31.85
N ASP A 426 -13.83 -4.52 32.64
CA ASP A 426 -13.27 -3.99 33.88
C ASP A 426 -13.81 -4.68 35.14
N TYR A 427 -14.95 -5.33 35.05
CA TYR A 427 -15.65 -5.97 36.17
C TYR A 427 -16.16 -7.35 35.79
N MET A 428 -16.19 -8.30 36.75
CA MET A 428 -16.88 -9.57 36.57
C MET A 428 -18.39 -9.33 36.41
N ASP A 429 -19.01 -9.99 35.42
CA ASP A 429 -20.45 -9.94 35.28
C ASP A 429 -21.11 -10.65 36.48
N GLU A 430 -21.90 -9.94 37.30
CA GLU A 430 -22.58 -10.48 38.50
C GLU A 430 -23.44 -11.70 38.17
N ARG A 431 -23.91 -11.87 36.94
CA ARG A 431 -24.68 -13.04 36.49
C ARG A 431 -23.86 -14.33 36.40
N GLU A 432 -22.54 -14.22 36.15
CA GLU A 432 -21.63 -15.38 36.12
C GLU A 432 -21.11 -15.73 37.52
N ILE A 433 -21.02 -14.74 38.44
CA ILE A 433 -20.67 -14.99 39.84
C ILE A 433 -21.72 -15.86 40.52
N LYS A 434 -23.03 -15.65 40.24
CA LYS A 434 -24.12 -16.48 40.77
C LYS A 434 -24.09 -17.93 40.27
N LYS A 435 -23.67 -18.20 39.02
CA LYS A 435 -23.56 -19.56 38.50
C LYS A 435 -22.44 -20.40 39.12
N ARG A 436 -21.37 -19.76 39.62
CA ARG A 436 -20.26 -20.44 40.32
C ARG A 436 -20.50 -20.63 41.83
N GLY A 437 -21.40 -19.84 42.44
CA GLY A 437 -21.79 -19.95 43.84
C GLY A 437 -22.86 -20.99 44.15
N GLU A 438 -23.56 -21.54 43.14
CA GLU A 438 -24.60 -22.57 43.32
C GLU A 438 -24.09 -24.00 43.04
N GLY A 439 -22.78 -24.19 42.88
CA GLY A 439 -22.12 -25.46 42.60
C GLY A 439 -21.20 -25.96 43.69
N HIS A 440 -21.61 -25.79 44.97
CA HIS A 440 -21.00 -26.47 46.15
C HIS A 440 -22.06 -27.12 47.00
#